data_d8c41ebd4eb1716df8458c04b4e3a533
#
_entry.id   d8c41ebd4eb1716df8458c04b4e3a533
#
_cell.length_a   1.000
_cell.length_b   1.000
_cell.length_c   1.000
_cell.angle_alpha   90.00
_cell.angle_beta   90.00
_cell.angle_gamma   90.00
#
_symmetry.space_group_name_H-M   'P 1'
#
loop_
_entity.id
_entity.type
_entity.pdbx_description
1 polymer ?
#
loop_
_entity_poly.entity_id
_entity_poly.type
_entity_poly.pdbx_seq_one_letter_code
_entity_poly.pdbx_strand_id
1 'polypeptide(L)'
;MALDFLILYEHTVREYESDLLLKLELERRGYTAEIRQLLDPKHLRLFGKDKPEVLVASCMYDNEAINSHVYNNIGRCNKIVNLHWEQMLSDTQEEGDWFNMNGNAKRCVQTCWGKRTAARLQAHGMDAKNTPVTGAVMMDFLRPEFDGYFKDKETLCREFGLDPAKQLHLYISSFGYASMNDDEVAELSKMAGTDFTGFAKTNREIGRAHV
;
A
#
# COMPACT_ATOMS: atom_id res chain seq x y z
N MET A 1 -11.83 23.07 -13.33
CA MET A 1 -10.36 23.09 -13.64
C MET A 1 -9.95 21.67 -13.96
N ALA A 2 -9.04 21.47 -14.92
CA ALA A 2 -8.51 20.14 -15.17
C ALA A 2 -7.77 19.66 -13.91
N LEU A 3 -7.88 18.38 -13.57
CA LEU A 3 -7.19 17.78 -12.43
C LEU A 3 -5.81 17.29 -12.89
N ASP A 4 -4.73 17.79 -12.29
CA ASP A 4 -3.38 17.35 -12.68
C ASP A 4 -3.09 15.95 -12.13
N PHE A 5 -3.41 15.71 -10.84
CA PHE A 5 -3.13 14.44 -10.18
C PHE A 5 -4.38 13.89 -9.49
N LEU A 6 -4.66 12.60 -9.72
CA LEU A 6 -5.56 11.82 -8.89
C LEU A 6 -4.76 10.75 -8.15
N ILE A 7 -4.82 10.76 -6.83
CA ILE A 7 -4.13 9.80 -5.96
C ILE A 7 -5.17 8.82 -5.43
N LEU A 8 -4.95 7.52 -5.66
CA LEU A 8 -5.84 6.45 -5.23
C LEU A 8 -5.16 5.63 -4.13
N TYR A 9 -5.77 5.60 -2.95
CA TYR A 9 -5.36 4.71 -1.86
C TYR A 9 -6.32 3.51 -1.74
N GLU A 10 -5.76 2.37 -1.37
CA GLU A 10 -6.50 1.13 -1.09
C GLU A 10 -6.78 1.01 0.41
N HIS A 11 -5.75 1.11 1.23
CA HIS A 11 -5.82 0.93 2.68
C HIS A 11 -5.56 2.24 3.44
N THR A 12 -6.58 2.73 4.14
CA THR A 12 -6.50 4.00 4.89
C THR A 12 -5.32 4.01 5.87
N VAL A 13 -5.14 2.96 6.66
CA VAL A 13 -4.09 2.91 7.70
C VAL A 13 -2.67 2.84 7.10
N ARG A 14 -2.53 2.22 5.93
CA ARG A 14 -1.23 2.00 5.30
C ARG A 14 -0.78 3.16 4.40
N GLU A 15 -1.74 3.79 3.71
CA GLU A 15 -1.44 4.61 2.54
C GLU A 15 -1.87 6.07 2.69
N TYR A 16 -3.03 6.31 3.32
CA TYR A 16 -3.70 7.61 3.27
C TYR A 16 -2.82 8.78 3.74
N GLU A 17 -2.07 8.61 4.83
CA GLU A 17 -1.21 9.68 5.36
C GLU A 17 -0.07 10.02 4.41
N SER A 18 0.55 8.99 3.81
CA SER A 18 1.61 9.17 2.81
C SER A 18 1.08 9.84 1.53
N ASP A 19 -0.12 9.47 1.12
CA ASP A 19 -0.78 10.05 -0.05
C ASP A 19 -1.21 11.49 0.22
N LEU A 20 -1.62 11.80 1.45
CA LEU A 20 -1.90 13.17 1.88
C LEU A 20 -0.63 14.04 1.83
N LEU A 21 0.50 13.51 2.32
CA LEU A 21 1.79 14.21 2.23
C LEU A 21 2.17 14.47 0.78
N LEU A 22 2.01 13.48 -0.09
CA LEU A 22 2.25 13.64 -1.53
C LEU A 22 1.33 14.70 -2.14
N LYS A 23 0.02 14.68 -1.80
CA LYS A 23 -0.93 15.70 -2.25
C LYS A 23 -0.49 17.10 -1.84
N LEU A 24 -0.16 17.30 -0.57
CA LEU A 24 0.27 18.60 -0.05
C LEU A 24 1.53 19.11 -0.77
N GLU A 25 2.48 18.23 -1.07
CA GLU A 25 3.69 18.60 -1.79
C GLU A 25 3.39 18.95 -3.26
N LEU A 26 2.48 18.25 -3.92
CA LEU A 26 2.03 18.58 -5.27
C LEU A 26 1.34 19.96 -5.31
N GLU A 27 0.44 20.22 -4.36
CA GLU A 27 -0.25 21.51 -4.26
C GLU A 27 0.72 22.67 -3.94
N ARG A 28 1.72 22.42 -3.08
CA ARG A 28 2.80 23.39 -2.80
C ARG A 28 3.59 23.74 -4.05
N ARG A 29 3.67 22.84 -5.01
CA ARG A 29 4.30 23.06 -6.34
C ARG A 29 3.36 23.66 -7.38
N GLY A 30 2.11 23.93 -7.03
CA GLY A 30 1.14 24.60 -7.89
C GLY A 30 0.28 23.66 -8.74
N TYR A 31 0.31 22.34 -8.48
CA TYR A 31 -0.56 21.39 -9.15
C TYR A 31 -1.90 21.23 -8.43
N THR A 32 -2.91 20.82 -9.16
CA THR A 32 -4.19 20.39 -8.59
C THR A 32 -4.15 18.88 -8.31
N ALA A 33 -4.48 18.47 -7.07
CA ALA A 33 -4.42 17.08 -6.67
C ALA A 33 -5.64 16.69 -5.82
N GLU A 34 -6.22 15.53 -6.09
CA GLU A 34 -7.27 14.91 -5.29
C GLU A 34 -6.85 13.52 -4.79
N ILE A 35 -7.36 13.14 -3.60
CA ILE A 35 -7.20 11.79 -3.05
C ILE A 35 -8.57 11.12 -3.05
N ARG A 36 -8.64 9.85 -3.48
CA ARG A 36 -9.85 9.03 -3.46
C ARG A 36 -9.53 7.60 -3.07
N GLN A 37 -10.52 6.93 -2.47
CA GLN A 37 -10.39 5.51 -2.14
C GLN A 37 -10.61 4.64 -3.38
N LEU A 38 -9.67 3.73 -3.64
CA LEU A 38 -9.69 2.85 -4.81
C LEU A 38 -10.89 1.90 -4.81
N LEU A 39 -11.27 1.39 -3.63
CA LEU A 39 -12.33 0.38 -3.49
C LEU A 39 -13.74 0.97 -3.37
N ASP A 40 -13.90 2.30 -3.35
CA ASP A 40 -15.21 2.92 -3.36
C ASP A 40 -15.63 3.38 -4.76
N PRO A 41 -16.47 2.60 -5.47
CA PRO A 41 -16.91 2.94 -6.82
C PRO A 41 -17.61 4.29 -6.92
N LYS A 42 -18.21 4.77 -5.81
CA LYS A 42 -18.92 6.07 -5.79
C LYS A 42 -17.92 7.23 -5.88
N HIS A 43 -16.74 7.05 -5.31
CA HIS A 43 -15.69 8.05 -5.32
C HIS A 43 -14.82 8.00 -6.59
N LEU A 44 -14.79 6.85 -7.29
CA LEU A 44 -13.95 6.68 -8.46
C LEU A 44 -14.57 7.18 -9.77
N ARG A 45 -15.90 7.34 -9.83
CA ARG A 45 -16.58 7.71 -11.07
C ARG A 45 -16.34 9.17 -11.46
N LEU A 46 -15.24 9.39 -12.15
CA LEU A 46 -14.94 10.64 -12.86
C LEU A 46 -15.49 10.52 -14.29
N PHE A 47 -16.81 10.59 -14.45
CA PHE A 47 -17.39 10.54 -15.78
C PHE A 47 -17.16 11.88 -16.53
N GLY A 48 -16.19 11.86 -17.42
CA GLY A 48 -16.21 12.65 -18.65
C GLY A 48 -15.54 14.02 -18.64
N LYS A 49 -15.43 14.76 -17.53
CA LYS A 49 -14.97 16.15 -17.58
C LYS A 49 -13.63 16.42 -16.92
N ASP A 50 -13.26 15.65 -15.90
CA ASP A 50 -12.09 15.96 -15.09
C ASP A 50 -11.15 14.74 -15.01
N LYS A 51 -10.71 14.28 -16.18
CA LYS A 51 -9.70 13.22 -16.23
C LYS A 51 -8.40 13.76 -15.69
N PRO A 52 -7.75 13.04 -14.75
CA PRO A 52 -6.44 13.45 -14.28
C PRO A 52 -5.42 13.29 -15.39
N GLU A 53 -4.45 14.20 -15.43
CA GLU A 53 -3.28 14.06 -16.32
C GLU A 53 -2.41 12.88 -15.85
N VAL A 54 -2.25 12.75 -14.53
CA VAL A 54 -1.49 11.68 -13.88
C VAL A 54 -2.34 10.98 -12.84
N LEU A 55 -2.42 9.67 -12.93
CA LEU A 55 -2.97 8.82 -11.88
C LEU A 55 -1.83 8.28 -11.02
N VAL A 56 -1.94 8.43 -9.70
CA VAL A 56 -1.07 7.79 -8.71
C VAL A 56 -1.88 6.70 -8.01
N ALA A 57 -1.35 5.50 -7.92
CA ALA A 57 -2.04 4.35 -7.32
C ALA A 57 -1.05 3.43 -6.60
N SER A 58 -1.55 2.47 -5.83
CA SER A 58 -0.76 1.60 -4.97
C SER A 58 -0.61 0.17 -5.46
N CYS A 59 -1.49 -0.33 -6.33
CA CYS A 59 -1.61 -1.76 -6.63
C CYS A 59 -1.82 -2.08 -8.13
N MET A 60 -1.16 -1.36 -9.03
CA MET A 60 -1.29 -1.57 -10.48
C MET A 60 -0.24 -2.57 -10.99
N TYR A 61 -0.49 -3.87 -10.83
CA TYR A 61 0.47 -4.93 -11.15
C TYR A 61 0.26 -5.58 -12.52
N ASP A 62 -0.95 -5.53 -13.08
CA ASP A 62 -1.29 -6.19 -14.32
C ASP A 62 -2.42 -5.48 -15.10
N ASN A 63 -2.86 -6.09 -16.20
CA ASN A 63 -3.95 -5.57 -17.01
C ASN A 63 -5.30 -5.58 -16.30
N GLU A 64 -5.55 -6.56 -15.44
CA GLU A 64 -6.82 -6.70 -14.73
C GLU A 64 -6.95 -5.57 -13.70
N ALA A 65 -5.91 -5.33 -12.89
CA ALA A 65 -5.87 -4.21 -11.96
C ALA A 65 -6.07 -2.87 -12.67
N ILE A 66 -5.36 -2.62 -13.78
CA ILE A 66 -5.51 -1.39 -14.55
C ILE A 66 -6.91 -1.25 -15.14
N ASN A 67 -7.48 -2.31 -15.70
CA ASN A 67 -8.82 -2.26 -16.29
C ASN A 67 -9.89 -2.05 -15.24
N SER A 68 -9.88 -2.85 -14.16
CA SER A 68 -10.91 -2.81 -13.13
C SER A 68 -10.86 -1.53 -12.30
N HIS A 69 -9.68 -1.08 -11.92
CA HIS A 69 -9.53 0.06 -11.02
C HIS A 69 -9.44 1.41 -11.77
N VAL A 70 -8.87 1.42 -12.96
CA VAL A 70 -8.64 2.67 -13.70
C VAL A 70 -9.62 2.83 -14.85
N TYR A 71 -9.53 1.98 -15.87
CA TYR A 71 -10.22 2.24 -17.13
C TYR A 71 -11.73 2.16 -17.03
N ASN A 72 -12.27 1.26 -16.21
CA ASN A 72 -13.71 1.12 -16.01
C ASN A 72 -14.31 2.26 -15.17
N ASN A 73 -13.52 2.92 -14.34
CA ASN A 73 -14.00 3.95 -13.41
C ASN A 73 -13.60 5.37 -13.81
N ILE A 74 -12.38 5.54 -14.28
CA ILE A 74 -11.79 6.86 -14.57
C ILE A 74 -11.62 7.07 -16.08
N GLY A 75 -11.50 5.97 -16.82
CA GLY A 75 -11.17 5.98 -18.22
C GLY A 75 -9.64 6.03 -18.44
N ARG A 76 -9.22 6.39 -19.66
CA ARG A 76 -7.79 6.43 -19.99
C ARG A 76 -7.13 7.64 -19.36
N CYS A 77 -6.01 7.39 -18.66
CA CYS A 77 -5.10 8.43 -18.15
C CYS A 77 -3.87 8.53 -19.04
N ASN A 78 -3.26 9.71 -19.10
CA ASN A 78 -2.03 9.90 -19.88
C ASN A 78 -0.85 9.20 -19.23
N LYS A 79 -0.79 9.20 -17.89
CA LYS A 79 0.29 8.59 -17.13
C LYS A 79 -0.23 7.93 -15.87
N ILE A 80 0.29 6.74 -15.56
CA ILE A 80 0.05 6.04 -14.29
C ILE A 80 1.37 5.92 -13.56
N VAL A 81 1.37 6.32 -12.29
CA VAL A 81 2.46 6.13 -11.34
C VAL A 81 1.98 5.18 -10.26
N ASN A 82 2.62 4.04 -10.14
CA ASN A 82 2.33 3.07 -9.08
C ASN A 82 3.34 3.23 -7.95
N LEU A 83 2.87 3.50 -6.75
CA LEU A 83 3.71 3.64 -5.56
C LEU A 83 4.25 2.28 -5.09
N HIS A 84 3.58 1.20 -5.48
CA HIS A 84 4.05 -0.18 -5.31
C HIS A 84 4.41 -0.49 -3.85
N TRP A 85 3.39 -0.68 -3.02
CA TRP A 85 3.57 -0.86 -1.57
C TRP A 85 4.18 -2.21 -1.16
N GLU A 86 4.08 -3.24 -1.98
CA GLU A 86 4.60 -4.59 -1.71
C GLU A 86 6.00 -4.77 -2.28
N GLN A 87 7.00 -4.16 -1.67
CA GLN A 87 8.39 -4.20 -2.16
C GLN A 87 9.35 -5.02 -1.29
N MET A 88 8.96 -5.31 -0.03
CA MET A 88 9.73 -6.19 0.85
C MET A 88 9.20 -7.60 0.70
N LEU A 89 9.84 -8.40 -0.13
CA LEU A 89 9.44 -9.76 -0.43
C LEU A 89 10.32 -10.77 0.30
N SER A 90 9.73 -11.91 0.69
CA SER A 90 10.47 -13.09 1.09
C SER A 90 11.05 -13.79 -0.14
N ASP A 91 12.03 -14.66 0.07
CA ASP A 91 12.65 -15.44 -1.03
C ASP A 91 11.57 -16.24 -1.79
N THR A 92 10.63 -16.87 -1.09
CA THR A 92 9.50 -17.60 -1.70
C THR A 92 8.63 -16.71 -2.59
N GLN A 93 8.38 -15.47 -2.19
CA GLN A 93 7.61 -14.52 -2.99
C GLN A 93 8.39 -14.06 -4.23
N GLU A 94 9.71 -13.84 -4.10
CA GLU A 94 10.56 -13.51 -5.24
C GLU A 94 10.64 -14.69 -6.22
N GLU A 95 10.83 -15.92 -5.75
CA GLU A 95 10.85 -17.13 -6.56
C GLU A 95 9.49 -17.41 -7.24
N GLY A 96 8.39 -17.05 -6.58
CA GLY A 96 7.02 -17.16 -7.10
C GLY A 96 6.60 -16.01 -8.01
N ASP A 97 7.49 -15.10 -8.37
CA ASP A 97 7.22 -13.91 -9.20
C ASP A 97 6.12 -12.97 -8.66
N TRP A 98 5.91 -12.98 -7.34
CA TRP A 98 4.89 -12.14 -6.73
C TRP A 98 5.20 -10.66 -6.90
N PHE A 99 4.14 -9.87 -7.12
CA PHE A 99 4.22 -8.42 -7.27
C PHE A 99 5.17 -7.94 -8.40
N ASN A 100 5.43 -8.80 -9.40
CA ASN A 100 6.04 -8.39 -10.64
C ASN A 100 4.99 -7.79 -11.60
N MET A 101 5.43 -6.82 -12.39
CA MET A 101 4.54 -6.14 -13.32
C MET A 101 4.28 -6.98 -14.55
N ASN A 102 3.01 -7.09 -14.95
CA ASN A 102 2.59 -7.82 -16.14
C ASN A 102 1.81 -6.94 -17.12
N GLY A 103 1.85 -7.29 -18.40
CA GLY A 103 1.08 -6.61 -19.43
C GLY A 103 1.34 -5.09 -19.48
N ASN A 104 0.26 -4.31 -19.47
CA ASN A 104 0.34 -2.84 -19.53
C ASN A 104 0.92 -2.19 -18.28
N ALA A 105 0.92 -2.87 -17.14
CA ALA A 105 1.55 -2.37 -15.93
C ALA A 105 3.06 -2.11 -16.10
N LYS A 106 3.73 -2.83 -17.01
CA LYS A 106 5.13 -2.58 -17.39
C LYS A 106 5.37 -1.20 -18.02
N ARG A 107 4.33 -0.56 -18.52
CA ARG A 107 4.42 0.79 -19.10
C ARG A 107 4.19 1.90 -18.09
N CYS A 108 3.65 1.57 -16.93
CA CYS A 108 3.46 2.51 -15.82
C CYS A 108 4.80 2.82 -15.17
N VAL A 109 4.90 3.99 -14.55
CA VAL A 109 6.04 4.28 -13.67
C VAL A 109 5.84 3.52 -12.36
N GLN A 110 6.84 2.74 -11.96
CA GLN A 110 6.87 2.00 -10.69
C GLN A 110 7.89 2.63 -9.78
N THR A 111 7.46 3.32 -8.73
CA THR A 111 8.41 3.87 -7.76
C THR A 111 9.07 2.74 -6.97
N CYS A 112 10.38 2.76 -6.88
CA CYS A 112 11.15 1.72 -6.20
C CYS A 112 11.72 2.25 -4.89
N TRP A 113 11.53 1.52 -3.79
CA TRP A 113 12.11 1.90 -2.50
C TRP A 113 13.62 1.80 -2.50
N GLY A 114 14.17 0.89 -3.30
CA GLY A 114 15.61 0.69 -3.41
C GLY A 114 16.04 0.08 -4.74
N LYS A 115 17.36 0.02 -4.91
CA LYS A 115 17.99 -0.53 -6.13
C LYS A 115 17.64 -2.01 -6.36
N ARG A 116 17.43 -2.81 -5.28
CA ARG A 116 17.04 -4.22 -5.40
C ARG A 116 15.69 -4.35 -6.12
N THR A 117 14.68 -3.59 -5.68
CA THR A 117 13.37 -3.58 -6.34
C THR A 117 13.48 -3.14 -7.80
N ALA A 118 14.21 -2.06 -8.08
CA ALA A 118 14.38 -1.59 -9.46
C ALA A 118 15.04 -2.67 -10.33
N ALA A 119 16.11 -3.31 -9.85
CA ALA A 119 16.80 -4.39 -10.57
C ALA A 119 15.88 -5.59 -10.82
N ARG A 120 15.09 -6.01 -9.82
CA ARG A 120 14.10 -7.09 -9.95
C ARG A 120 13.07 -6.77 -11.05
N LEU A 121 12.45 -5.59 -11.01
CA LEU A 121 11.45 -5.20 -12.00
C LEU A 121 12.04 -5.09 -13.42
N GLN A 122 13.28 -4.60 -13.55
CA GLN A 122 13.99 -4.54 -14.83
C GLN A 122 14.33 -5.95 -15.36
N ALA A 123 14.73 -6.87 -14.50
CA ALA A 123 14.96 -8.27 -14.86
C ALA A 123 13.67 -8.94 -15.39
N HIS A 124 12.50 -8.49 -14.92
CA HIS A 124 11.18 -8.94 -15.41
C HIS A 124 10.64 -8.11 -16.58
N GLY A 125 11.49 -7.33 -17.25
CA GLY A 125 11.22 -6.66 -18.53
C GLY A 125 10.60 -5.27 -18.41
N MET A 126 10.80 -4.57 -17.30
CA MET A 126 10.48 -3.15 -17.22
C MET A 126 11.64 -2.28 -17.73
N ASP A 127 11.30 -1.18 -18.37
CA ASP A 127 12.28 -0.15 -18.71
C ASP A 127 12.86 0.54 -17.47
N ALA A 128 14.17 0.80 -17.47
CA ALA A 128 14.84 1.52 -16.39
C ALA A 128 14.24 2.93 -16.13
N LYS A 129 13.79 3.61 -17.19
CA LYS A 129 13.11 4.92 -17.09
C LYS A 129 11.78 4.87 -16.31
N ASN A 130 11.17 3.67 -16.24
CA ASN A 130 9.90 3.44 -15.55
C ASN A 130 10.08 2.87 -14.14
N THR A 131 11.31 2.71 -13.66
CA THR A 131 11.63 2.17 -12.34
C THR A 131 12.53 3.11 -11.52
N PRO A 132 12.13 4.39 -11.31
CA PRO A 132 12.93 5.33 -10.54
C PRO A 132 13.04 4.86 -9.09
N VAL A 133 14.25 4.97 -8.52
CA VAL A 133 14.48 4.73 -7.08
C VAL A 133 14.17 6.01 -6.32
N THR A 134 13.08 6.01 -5.57
CA THR A 134 12.55 7.19 -4.86
C THR A 134 12.66 7.08 -3.33
N GLY A 135 12.92 5.88 -2.81
CA GLY A 135 12.67 5.59 -1.40
C GLY A 135 11.21 5.23 -1.15
N ALA A 136 10.91 4.84 0.07
CA ALA A 136 9.56 4.53 0.53
C ALA A 136 8.90 5.80 1.07
N VAL A 137 7.74 6.19 0.51
CA VAL A 137 7.05 7.46 0.86
C VAL A 137 6.75 7.55 2.37
N MET A 138 6.36 6.43 3.01
CA MET A 138 6.08 6.40 4.44
C MET A 138 7.29 6.72 5.32
N MET A 139 8.50 6.57 4.82
CA MET A 139 9.73 6.88 5.57
C MET A 139 9.98 8.39 5.68
N ASP A 140 9.29 9.21 4.90
CA ASP A 140 9.40 10.66 5.02
C ASP A 140 8.88 11.17 6.37
N PHE A 141 7.94 10.46 7.01
CA PHE A 141 7.48 10.79 8.36
C PHE A 141 8.55 10.62 9.47
N LEU A 142 9.66 9.92 9.17
CA LEU A 142 10.81 9.77 10.09
C LEU A 142 11.83 10.92 9.96
N ARG A 143 11.56 11.91 9.12
CA ARG A 143 12.42 13.08 8.97
C ARG A 143 12.22 14.04 10.15
N PRO A 144 13.26 14.81 10.54
CA PRO A 144 13.17 15.74 11.67
C PRO A 144 12.02 16.75 11.58
N GLU A 145 11.60 17.12 10.36
CA GLU A 145 10.47 18.02 10.14
C GLU A 145 9.14 17.46 10.69
N PHE A 146 9.08 16.15 10.93
CA PHE A 146 7.91 15.45 11.46
C PHE A 146 8.08 14.92 12.89
N ASP A 147 9.11 15.35 13.63
CA ASP A 147 9.35 14.88 15.01
C ASP A 147 8.14 15.05 15.93
N GLY A 148 7.32 16.08 15.72
CA GLY A 148 6.09 16.31 16.48
C GLY A 148 4.86 15.54 15.99
N TYR A 149 4.97 14.76 14.91
CA TYR A 149 3.85 14.01 14.33
C TYR A 149 3.51 12.77 15.15
N PHE A 150 4.52 12.07 15.66
CA PHE A 150 4.33 10.89 16.48
C PHE A 150 4.20 11.25 17.96
N LYS A 151 3.34 10.52 18.66
CA LYS A 151 3.23 10.64 20.13
C LYS A 151 4.51 10.14 20.80
N ASP A 152 4.93 10.82 21.84
CA ASP A 152 6.04 10.37 22.67
C ASP A 152 5.69 9.09 23.48
N LYS A 153 6.72 8.45 24.04
CA LYS A 153 6.58 7.21 24.81
C LYS A 153 5.66 7.37 26.01
N GLU A 154 5.78 8.48 26.74
CA GLU A 154 4.99 8.76 27.94
C GLU A 154 3.50 8.87 27.60
N THR A 155 3.18 9.55 26.50
CA THR A 155 1.80 9.71 26.00
C THR A 155 1.23 8.36 25.59
N LEU A 156 1.97 7.56 24.82
CA LEU A 156 1.54 6.22 24.42
C LEU A 156 1.35 5.31 25.63
N CYS A 157 2.30 5.29 26.56
CA CYS A 157 2.17 4.48 27.78
C CYS A 157 0.92 4.86 28.58
N ARG A 158 0.62 6.15 28.71
CA ARG A 158 -0.59 6.63 29.41
C ARG A 158 -1.88 6.18 28.71
N GLU A 159 -1.92 6.26 27.39
CA GLU A 159 -3.09 5.83 26.62
C GLU A 159 -3.37 4.33 26.73
N PHE A 160 -2.32 3.52 26.78
CA PHE A 160 -2.43 2.07 26.85
C PHE A 160 -2.32 1.50 28.28
N GLY A 161 -2.27 2.34 29.32
CA GLY A 161 -2.14 1.90 30.71
C GLY A 161 -0.82 1.19 31.02
N LEU A 162 0.25 1.51 30.27
CA LEU A 162 1.58 0.92 30.41
C LEU A 162 2.47 1.80 31.31
N ASP A 163 3.45 1.16 31.96
CA ASP A 163 4.46 1.86 32.79
C ASP A 163 5.57 2.43 31.87
N PRO A 164 5.72 3.77 31.76
CA PRO A 164 6.73 4.37 30.91
C PRO A 164 8.18 4.14 31.41
N ALA A 165 8.36 3.77 32.67
CA ALA A 165 9.69 3.45 33.21
C ALA A 165 10.19 2.07 32.75
N LYS A 166 9.30 1.21 32.27
CA LYS A 166 9.68 -0.10 31.76
C LYS A 166 10.12 -0.05 30.31
N GLN A 167 10.92 -1.06 29.93
CA GLN A 167 11.23 -1.30 28.52
C GLN A 167 9.98 -1.85 27.83
N LEU A 168 9.63 -1.25 26.69
CA LEU A 168 8.51 -1.72 25.86
C LEU A 168 9.04 -2.69 24.80
N HIS A 169 8.39 -3.85 24.71
CA HIS A 169 8.62 -4.81 23.64
C HIS A 169 7.36 -4.85 22.77
N LEU A 170 7.45 -4.34 21.56
CA LEU A 170 6.36 -4.40 20.59
C LEU A 170 6.52 -5.65 19.73
N TYR A 171 5.57 -6.58 19.84
CA TYR A 171 5.47 -7.72 18.93
C TYR A 171 4.49 -7.40 17.83
N ILE A 172 5.01 -7.26 16.61
CA ILE A 172 4.20 -6.99 15.41
C ILE A 172 3.91 -8.34 14.76
N SER A 173 2.65 -8.75 14.75
CA SER A 173 2.21 -9.98 14.12
C SER A 173 1.03 -9.73 13.18
N SER A 174 0.85 -10.62 12.21
CA SER A 174 -0.32 -10.64 11.36
C SER A 174 -1.41 -11.48 12.03
N PHE A 175 -2.28 -10.83 12.81
CA PHE A 175 -3.41 -11.51 13.47
C PHE A 175 -4.66 -11.65 12.58
N GLY A 176 -4.51 -11.53 11.27
CA GLY A 176 -5.63 -11.61 10.31
C GLY A 176 -6.49 -12.86 10.49
N TYR A 177 -5.87 -13.97 10.86
CA TYR A 177 -6.60 -15.23 11.09
C TYR A 177 -7.24 -15.35 12.48
N ALA A 178 -6.89 -14.50 13.43
CA ALA A 178 -7.43 -14.55 14.78
C ALA A 178 -8.91 -14.17 14.85
N SER A 179 -9.36 -13.30 13.94
CA SER A 179 -10.75 -12.83 13.81
C SER A 179 -11.63 -13.76 12.98
N MET A 180 -11.05 -14.66 12.19
CA MET A 180 -11.80 -15.61 11.36
C MET A 180 -12.44 -16.71 12.23
N ASN A 181 -13.68 -17.09 11.94
CA ASN A 181 -14.28 -18.29 12.50
C ASN A 181 -13.73 -19.55 11.84
N ASP A 182 -14.10 -20.74 12.36
CA ASP A 182 -13.52 -22.00 11.89
C ASP A 182 -13.97 -22.36 10.46
N ASP A 183 -15.18 -21.95 10.06
CA ASP A 183 -15.69 -22.16 8.69
C ASP A 183 -14.92 -21.30 7.69
N GLU A 184 -14.66 -20.03 8.03
CA GLU A 184 -13.84 -19.13 7.20
C GLU A 184 -12.41 -19.64 7.03
N VAL A 185 -11.81 -20.18 8.11
CA VAL A 185 -10.48 -20.79 8.05
C VAL A 185 -10.46 -22.04 7.19
N ALA A 186 -11.52 -22.88 7.27
CA ALA A 186 -11.65 -24.09 6.46
C ALA A 186 -11.82 -23.73 4.97
N GLU A 187 -12.63 -22.74 4.66
CA GLU A 187 -12.81 -22.27 3.28
C GLU A 187 -11.51 -21.70 2.70
N LEU A 188 -10.82 -20.86 3.47
CA LEU A 188 -9.52 -20.32 3.07
C LEU A 188 -8.50 -21.44 2.84
N SER A 189 -8.44 -22.42 3.73
CA SER A 189 -7.55 -23.58 3.61
C SER A 189 -7.81 -24.36 2.33
N LYS A 190 -9.09 -24.56 1.99
CA LYS A 190 -9.50 -25.21 0.76
C LYS A 190 -9.11 -24.42 -0.48
N MET A 191 -9.33 -23.09 -0.48
CA MET A 191 -8.98 -22.20 -1.59
C MET A 191 -7.47 -22.15 -1.83
N ALA A 192 -6.69 -22.08 -0.76
CA ALA A 192 -5.24 -21.97 -0.83
C ALA A 192 -4.51 -23.31 -0.98
N GLY A 193 -5.21 -24.45 -0.85
CA GLY A 193 -4.58 -25.77 -0.85
C GLY A 193 -3.64 -26.02 0.34
N THR A 194 -3.80 -25.26 1.44
CA THR A 194 -2.93 -25.30 2.62
C THR A 194 -3.78 -25.25 3.88
N ASP A 195 -3.48 -26.10 4.88
CA ASP A 195 -4.19 -26.09 6.17
C ASP A 195 -3.76 -24.90 7.05
N PHE A 196 -4.65 -23.94 7.24
CA PHE A 196 -4.47 -22.79 8.11
C PHE A 196 -5.01 -22.97 9.53
N THR A 197 -5.58 -24.13 9.89
CA THR A 197 -6.24 -24.36 11.17
C THR A 197 -5.29 -24.17 12.36
N GLY A 198 -4.09 -24.76 12.29
CA GLY A 198 -3.06 -24.62 13.32
C GLY A 198 -2.60 -23.17 13.48
N PHE A 199 -2.44 -22.47 12.36
CA PHE A 199 -2.00 -21.07 12.35
C PHE A 199 -3.06 -20.15 12.95
N ALA A 200 -4.33 -20.33 12.59
CA ALA A 200 -5.44 -19.55 13.15
C ALA A 200 -5.58 -19.79 14.68
N LYS A 201 -5.45 -21.06 15.13
CA LYS A 201 -5.47 -21.39 16.56
C LYS A 201 -4.36 -20.68 17.32
N THR A 202 -3.12 -20.75 16.85
CA THR A 202 -1.96 -20.07 17.47
C THR A 202 -2.17 -18.57 17.53
N ASN A 203 -2.67 -17.93 16.45
CA ASN A 203 -2.94 -16.49 16.43
C ASN A 203 -3.99 -16.09 17.48
N ARG A 204 -5.05 -16.90 17.67
CA ARG A 204 -6.09 -16.65 18.67
C ARG A 204 -5.54 -16.82 20.10
N GLU A 205 -4.67 -17.80 20.33
CA GLU A 205 -4.04 -18.04 21.63
C GLU A 205 -3.11 -16.88 22.02
N ILE A 206 -2.26 -16.41 21.10
CA ILE A 206 -1.39 -15.26 21.31
C ILE A 206 -2.22 -14.00 21.59
N GLY A 207 -3.28 -13.75 20.79
CA GLY A 207 -4.16 -12.60 20.98
C GLY A 207 -4.87 -12.58 22.33
N ARG A 208 -5.21 -13.74 22.91
CA ARG A 208 -5.84 -13.84 24.24
C ARG A 208 -4.87 -13.64 25.40
N ALA A 209 -3.58 -13.87 25.21
CA ALA A 209 -2.58 -13.74 26.27
C ALA A 209 -2.22 -12.28 26.62
N HIS A 210 -2.75 -11.31 25.87
CA HIS A 210 -2.41 -9.89 25.98
C HIS A 210 -3.62 -8.96 26.21
N VAL A 211 -4.78 -9.51 26.57
CA VAL A 211 -5.99 -8.75 26.95
C VAL A 211 -6.17 -8.76 28.47
#